data_4b1a5660ff39466fd352b7ce6f2ad2d1
#
_entry.id   4b1a5660ff39466fd352b7ce6f2ad2d1
#
_cell.length_a   1.000
_cell.length_b   1.000
_cell.length_c   1.000
_cell.angle_alpha   90.00
_cell.angle_beta   90.00
_cell.angle_gamma   90.00
#
_symmetry.space_group_name_H-M   'P 1'
#
loop_
_entity.id
_entity.type
_entity.pdbx_description
1 polymer ?
#
loop_
_entity_poly.entity_id
_entity_poly.type
_entity_poly.pdbx_seq_one_letter_code
_entity_poly.pdbx_strand_id
1 'polypeptide(L)'
;MIGLAAPGNYYSPFVEKYLDYVSWIKLSLMSGTGFLLSLFGIPTHTEPGFLIRINGGRGVIIAMDCVGYGVYSFWIAFVAANSGTLARKIKWIVFGVLVLWFINDVRITLFLVAINKGWPMPLGLDHHTWFNIFAYLFIFIMIWWYDKTSKTKPRIVN
;
A
#
# COMPACT_ATOMS: atom_id res chain seq x y z
N MET A 1 10.42 12.27 6.40
CA MET A 1 11.10 11.97 7.67
C MET A 1 10.11 11.29 8.58
N ILE A 2 10.15 9.94 8.68
CA ILE A 2 9.51 9.26 9.78
C ILE A 2 10.63 8.95 10.72
N GLY A 3 10.81 9.80 11.72
CA GLY A 3 11.47 9.33 12.90
C GLY A 3 10.62 8.21 13.49
N LEU A 4 11.19 7.03 13.71
CA LEU A 4 10.77 6.25 14.86
C LEU A 4 10.95 7.23 16.03
N ALA A 5 9.87 7.95 16.36
CA ALA A 5 9.86 8.84 17.49
C ALA A 5 9.89 7.96 18.73
N ALA A 6 11.09 7.62 19.17
CA ALA A 6 11.28 7.39 20.58
C ALA A 6 10.86 8.68 21.28
N PRO A 7 10.08 8.62 22.39
CA PRO A 7 9.73 9.83 23.15
C PRO A 7 11.05 10.47 23.59
N GLY A 8 11.39 11.62 22.99
CA GLY A 8 12.64 12.31 23.29
C GLY A 8 13.41 12.89 22.12
N ASN A 9 12.84 12.89 20.92
CA ASN A 9 13.44 13.51 19.73
C ASN A 9 14.86 13.01 19.37
N TYR A 10 15.19 11.76 19.70
CA TYR A 10 16.46 11.14 19.33
C TYR A 10 16.44 10.72 17.87
N TYR A 11 17.08 11.51 17.04
CA TYR A 11 17.35 11.24 15.64
C TYR A 11 18.53 10.25 15.54
N SER A 12 18.28 9.05 15.07
CA SER A 12 19.35 8.08 14.84
C SER A 12 19.75 8.10 13.35
N PRO A 13 20.92 8.67 13.00
CA PRO A 13 21.41 8.71 11.62
C PRO A 13 21.66 7.32 11.04
N PHE A 14 21.81 6.30 11.88
CA PHE A 14 21.94 4.90 11.48
C PHE A 14 20.63 4.35 10.92
N VAL A 15 19.49 4.66 11.55
CA VAL A 15 18.16 4.20 11.09
C VAL A 15 17.79 4.87 9.77
N GLU A 16 18.13 6.13 9.57
CA GLU A 16 17.91 6.85 8.31
C GLU A 16 18.75 6.25 7.17
N LYS A 17 19.99 5.89 7.44
CA LYS A 17 20.90 5.41 6.42
C LYS A 17 20.68 3.94 6.00
N TYR A 18 20.25 3.08 6.94
CA TYR A 18 20.19 1.63 6.71
C TYR A 18 18.78 1.02 6.81
N LEU A 19 17.82 1.73 7.40
CA LEU A 19 16.46 1.25 7.60
C LEU A 19 15.41 2.22 7.03
N ASP A 20 15.74 2.95 5.96
CA ASP A 20 14.79 3.81 5.27
C ASP A 20 13.84 2.96 4.36
N TYR A 21 13.17 2.00 5.00
CA TYR A 21 12.15 1.16 4.34
C TYR A 21 11.00 1.99 3.76
N VAL A 22 10.81 3.20 4.28
CA VAL A 22 9.79 4.14 3.80
C VAL A 22 10.08 4.61 2.40
N SER A 23 11.32 5.05 2.16
CA SER A 23 11.76 5.46 0.83
C SER A 23 11.73 4.27 -0.14
N TRP A 24 12.08 3.07 0.31
CA TRP A 24 11.97 1.87 -0.52
C TRP A 24 10.54 1.56 -0.93
N ILE A 25 9.57 1.65 -0.01
CA ILE A 25 8.16 1.45 -0.34
C ILE A 25 7.68 2.54 -1.30
N LYS A 26 8.02 3.81 -1.06
CA LYS A 26 7.67 4.91 -1.97
C LYS A 26 8.24 4.70 -3.37
N LEU A 27 9.52 4.33 -3.47
CA LEU A 27 10.15 4.05 -4.76
C LEU A 27 9.51 2.85 -5.47
N SER A 28 9.13 1.81 -4.73
CA SER A 28 8.42 0.66 -5.31
C SER A 28 7.05 1.06 -5.84
N LEU A 29 6.30 1.91 -5.13
CA LEU A 29 5.02 2.45 -5.59
C LEU A 29 5.20 3.36 -6.82
N MET A 30 6.24 4.18 -6.86
CA MET A 30 6.55 5.00 -8.04
C MET A 30 6.83 4.11 -9.26
N SER A 31 7.63 3.05 -9.07
CA SER A 31 7.95 2.11 -10.13
C SER A 31 6.73 1.31 -10.61
N GLY A 32 5.91 0.83 -9.67
CA GLY A 32 4.67 0.12 -9.96
C GLY A 32 3.66 0.99 -10.71
N THR A 33 3.44 2.22 -10.23
CA THR A 33 2.57 3.21 -10.90
C THR A 33 3.09 3.53 -12.31
N GLY A 34 4.39 3.77 -12.46
CA GLY A 34 5.01 4.03 -13.78
C GLY A 34 4.84 2.84 -14.73
N PHE A 35 5.03 1.61 -14.23
CA PHE A 35 4.79 0.40 -14.99
C PHE A 35 3.33 0.27 -15.44
N LEU A 36 2.37 0.46 -14.53
CA LEU A 36 0.95 0.40 -14.87
C LEU A 36 0.59 1.43 -15.94
N LEU A 37 1.07 2.67 -15.83
CA LEU A 37 0.80 3.71 -16.82
C LEU A 37 1.45 3.40 -18.17
N SER A 38 2.63 2.78 -18.17
CA SER A 38 3.30 2.38 -19.41
C SER A 38 2.52 1.32 -20.19
N LEU A 39 1.79 0.42 -19.51
CA LEU A 39 0.90 -0.56 -20.16
C LEU A 39 -0.24 0.12 -20.93
N PHE A 40 -0.64 1.32 -20.53
CA PHE A 40 -1.65 2.14 -21.23
C PHE A 40 -1.04 3.14 -22.21
N GLY A 41 0.27 3.04 -22.47
CA GLY A 41 0.98 3.96 -23.38
C GLY A 41 1.13 5.38 -22.83
N ILE A 42 1.00 5.59 -21.52
CA ILE A 42 1.13 6.90 -20.87
C ILE A 42 2.56 7.04 -20.32
N PRO A 43 3.43 7.82 -20.98
CA PRO A 43 4.80 8.00 -20.50
C PRO A 43 4.83 8.87 -19.25
N THR A 44 5.62 8.44 -18.27
CA THR A 44 5.82 9.14 -17.00
C THR A 44 7.30 9.31 -16.72
N HIS A 45 7.63 10.29 -15.89
CA HIS A 45 8.96 10.46 -15.30
C HIS A 45 8.85 10.72 -13.80
N THR A 46 9.91 10.44 -13.11
CA THR A 46 10.02 10.65 -11.66
C THR A 46 10.93 11.83 -11.38
N GLU A 47 10.56 12.65 -10.42
CA GLU A 47 11.33 13.81 -9.98
C GLU A 47 11.74 13.64 -8.50
N PRO A 48 12.77 14.39 -8.04
CA PRO A 48 13.16 14.40 -6.63
C PRO A 48 11.98 14.72 -5.72
N GLY A 49 11.96 14.15 -4.50
CA GLY A 49 10.88 14.36 -3.54
C GLY A 49 9.72 13.38 -3.70
N PHE A 50 9.92 12.23 -4.35
CA PHE A 50 8.91 11.20 -4.59
C PHE A 50 7.72 11.69 -5.42
N LEU A 51 8.01 12.54 -6.41
CA LEU A 51 7.04 13.03 -7.37
C LEU A 51 7.05 12.16 -8.63
N ILE A 52 5.90 11.61 -9.01
CA ILE A 52 5.67 10.96 -10.30
C ILE A 52 4.77 11.85 -11.15
N ARG A 53 5.14 12.08 -12.41
CA ARG A 53 4.46 12.99 -13.33
C ARG A 53 4.23 12.34 -14.70
N ILE A 54 3.06 12.59 -15.30
CA ILE A 54 2.80 12.30 -16.72
C ILE A 54 3.54 13.33 -17.58
N ASN A 55 4.19 12.90 -18.65
CA ASN A 55 4.92 13.81 -19.54
C ASN A 55 3.96 14.87 -20.12
N GLY A 56 4.32 16.15 -19.92
CA GLY A 56 3.47 17.27 -20.33
C GLY A 56 2.22 17.51 -19.46
N GLY A 57 2.07 16.78 -18.34
CA GLY A 57 0.91 16.86 -17.48
C GLY A 57 1.23 17.16 -16.01
N ARG A 58 0.25 16.89 -15.15
CA ARG A 58 0.36 17.04 -13.69
C ARG A 58 1.04 15.85 -13.06
N GLY A 59 1.68 16.06 -11.91
CA GLY A 59 2.30 15.03 -11.09
C GLY A 59 1.63 14.86 -9.73
N VAL A 60 1.96 13.77 -9.06
CA VAL A 60 1.53 13.44 -7.70
C VAL A 60 2.74 13.13 -6.84
N ILE A 61 2.79 13.73 -5.65
CA ILE A 61 3.80 13.42 -4.63
C ILE A 61 3.28 12.25 -3.81
N ILE A 62 4.08 11.18 -3.69
CA ILE A 62 3.77 10.06 -2.82
C ILE A 62 4.12 10.45 -1.38
N ALA A 63 3.13 11.05 -0.70
CA ALA A 63 3.22 11.41 0.71
C ALA A 63 3.20 10.15 1.59
N MET A 64 3.44 10.33 2.89
CA MET A 64 3.40 9.26 3.89
C MET A 64 2.03 8.59 3.96
N ASP A 65 0.96 9.40 3.94
CA ASP A 65 -0.42 8.90 3.98
C ASP A 65 -0.79 8.07 2.73
N CYS A 66 -0.05 8.27 1.63
CA CYS A 66 -0.22 7.48 0.42
C CYS A 66 0.37 6.07 0.51
N VAL A 67 1.24 5.79 1.47
CA VAL A 67 1.90 4.48 1.60
C VAL A 67 0.96 3.43 2.22
N GLY A 68 -0.01 3.85 3.04
CA GLY A 68 -1.00 2.95 3.61
C GLY A 68 -0.50 2.11 4.80
N TYR A 69 0.42 2.64 5.62
CA TYR A 69 1.00 1.91 6.76
C TYR A 69 -0.02 1.27 7.68
N GLY A 70 -1.09 2.00 8.03
CA GLY A 70 -2.12 1.49 8.92
C GLY A 70 -2.76 0.22 8.39
N VAL A 71 -2.96 0.15 7.09
CA VAL A 71 -3.58 -0.98 6.40
C VAL A 71 -2.65 -2.20 6.39
N TYR A 72 -1.36 -2.01 6.10
CA TYR A 72 -0.36 -3.08 6.17
C TYR A 72 -0.18 -3.60 7.59
N SER A 73 -0.04 -2.69 8.57
CA SER A 73 0.12 -3.05 9.98
C SER A 73 -1.08 -3.82 10.51
N PHE A 74 -2.30 -3.38 10.16
CA PHE A 74 -3.52 -4.08 10.52
C PHE A 74 -3.54 -5.51 9.96
N TRP A 75 -3.23 -5.69 8.68
CA TRP A 75 -3.22 -7.00 8.05
C TRP A 75 -2.19 -7.95 8.70
N ILE A 76 -0.97 -7.47 8.92
CA ILE A 76 0.09 -8.24 9.55
C ILE A 76 -0.32 -8.66 10.97
N ALA A 77 -0.83 -7.72 11.77
CA ALA A 77 -1.28 -7.97 13.13
C ALA A 77 -2.45 -8.97 13.16
N PHE A 78 -3.43 -8.82 12.25
CA PHE A 78 -4.56 -9.73 12.13
C PHE A 78 -4.10 -11.17 11.87
N VAL A 79 -3.25 -11.39 10.87
CA VAL A 79 -2.75 -12.73 10.52
C VAL A 79 -1.86 -13.29 11.64
N ALA A 80 -1.02 -12.46 12.27
CA ALA A 80 -0.15 -12.87 13.35
C ALA A 80 -0.93 -13.32 14.61
N ALA A 81 -2.02 -12.62 14.93
CA ALA A 81 -2.86 -12.93 16.11
C ALA A 81 -3.71 -14.20 15.91
N ASN A 82 -4.01 -14.58 14.68
CA ASN A 82 -4.82 -15.77 14.41
C ASN A 82 -4.05 -17.07 14.60
N SER A 83 -4.78 -18.17 14.88
CA SER A 83 -4.22 -19.51 15.02
C SER A 83 -3.69 -20.03 13.68
N GLY A 84 -2.62 -20.83 13.72
CA GLY A 84 -2.09 -21.49 12.53
C GLY A 84 -0.57 -21.69 12.57
N THR A 85 -0.06 -22.49 11.65
CA THR A 85 1.38 -22.73 11.52
C THR A 85 2.10 -21.47 11.04
N LEU A 86 3.35 -21.29 11.47
CA LEU A 86 4.18 -20.14 11.08
C LEU A 86 4.27 -20.01 9.54
N ALA A 87 4.48 -21.11 8.84
CA ALA A 87 4.55 -21.13 7.37
C ALA A 87 3.27 -20.61 6.70
N ARG A 88 2.09 -20.95 7.26
CA ARG A 88 0.82 -20.44 6.78
C ARG A 88 0.70 -18.92 7.04
N LYS A 89 1.04 -18.47 8.25
CA LYS A 89 1.01 -17.04 8.59
C LYS A 89 1.90 -16.24 7.67
N ILE A 90 3.14 -16.67 7.43
CA ILE A 90 4.05 -15.99 6.50
C ILE A 90 3.45 -15.90 5.10
N LYS A 91 2.92 -17.00 4.57
CA LYS A 91 2.29 -17.00 3.23
C LYS A 91 1.15 -15.97 3.14
N TRP A 92 0.28 -15.91 4.14
CA TRP A 92 -0.85 -14.98 4.16
C TRP A 92 -0.42 -13.53 4.38
N ILE A 93 0.61 -13.28 5.21
CA ILE A 93 1.17 -11.95 5.38
C ILE A 93 1.73 -11.45 4.05
N VAL A 94 2.59 -12.24 3.39
CA VAL A 94 3.20 -11.88 2.11
C VAL A 94 2.13 -11.66 1.04
N PHE A 95 1.19 -12.58 0.92
CA PHE A 95 0.08 -12.46 -0.03
C PHE A 95 -0.71 -11.16 0.17
N GLY A 96 -1.14 -10.88 1.41
CA GLY A 96 -1.92 -9.68 1.68
C GLY A 96 -1.13 -8.39 1.50
N VAL A 97 0.15 -8.37 1.86
CA VAL A 97 1.03 -7.21 1.61
C VAL A 97 1.14 -6.94 0.11
N LEU A 98 1.33 -7.97 -0.72
CA LEU A 98 1.40 -7.81 -2.18
C LEU A 98 0.07 -7.33 -2.77
N VAL A 99 -1.05 -7.87 -2.31
CA VAL A 99 -2.38 -7.42 -2.75
C VAL A 99 -2.62 -5.96 -2.38
N LEU A 100 -2.34 -5.57 -1.15
CA LEU A 100 -2.50 -4.19 -0.68
C LEU A 100 -1.55 -3.23 -1.40
N TRP A 101 -0.33 -3.65 -1.69
CA TRP A 101 0.63 -2.90 -2.50
C TRP A 101 0.08 -2.66 -3.91
N PHE A 102 -0.41 -3.69 -4.58
CA PHE A 102 -1.00 -3.58 -5.92
C PHE A 102 -2.23 -2.67 -5.94
N ILE A 103 -3.12 -2.81 -4.96
CA ILE A 103 -4.30 -1.92 -4.82
C ILE A 103 -3.87 -0.47 -4.68
N ASN A 104 -2.81 -0.22 -3.92
CA ASN A 104 -2.27 1.12 -3.74
C ASN A 104 -1.66 1.69 -5.02
N ASP A 105 -0.94 0.87 -5.80
CA ASP A 105 -0.44 1.28 -7.12
C ASP A 105 -1.56 1.62 -8.10
N VAL A 106 -2.60 0.79 -8.17
CA VAL A 106 -3.79 1.07 -8.99
C VAL A 106 -4.44 2.39 -8.57
N ARG A 107 -4.56 2.63 -7.27
CA ARG A 107 -5.08 3.91 -6.75
C ARG A 107 -4.28 5.12 -7.22
N ILE A 108 -2.94 5.09 -7.03
CA ILE A 108 -2.07 6.19 -7.43
C ILE A 108 -2.16 6.42 -8.93
N THR A 109 -2.18 5.34 -9.72
CA THR A 109 -2.35 5.36 -11.17
C THR A 109 -3.67 6.04 -11.57
N LEU A 110 -4.79 5.60 -11.00
CA LEU A 110 -6.11 6.17 -11.27
C LEU A 110 -6.19 7.65 -10.88
N PHE A 111 -5.62 8.00 -9.72
CA PHE A 111 -5.59 9.38 -9.26
C PHE A 111 -4.76 10.27 -10.20
N LEU A 112 -3.60 9.81 -10.64
CA LEU A 112 -2.74 10.54 -11.57
C LEU A 112 -3.43 10.75 -12.94
N VAL A 113 -4.14 9.74 -13.43
CA VAL A 113 -4.95 9.85 -14.66
C VAL A 113 -6.11 10.83 -14.46
N ALA A 114 -6.83 10.72 -13.34
CA ALA A 114 -8.00 11.56 -13.05
C ALA A 114 -7.66 13.06 -13.01
N ILE A 115 -6.57 13.43 -12.31
CA ILE A 115 -6.15 14.84 -12.24
C ILE A 115 -5.67 15.39 -13.58
N ASN A 116 -5.11 14.54 -14.45
CA ASN A 116 -4.68 14.97 -15.80
C ASN A 116 -5.84 15.06 -16.78
N LYS A 117 -6.87 14.24 -16.63
CA LYS A 117 -8.09 14.28 -17.44
C LYS A 117 -9.17 15.23 -16.89
N GLY A 118 -8.93 15.84 -15.72
CA GLY A 118 -9.91 16.73 -15.08
C GLY A 118 -11.19 16.01 -14.66
N TRP A 119 -11.12 14.72 -14.31
CA TRP A 119 -12.31 13.99 -13.89
C TRP A 119 -12.82 14.52 -12.56
N PRO A 120 -14.14 14.82 -12.46
CA PRO A 120 -14.71 15.20 -11.17
C PRO A 120 -14.63 14.01 -10.21
N MET A 121 -14.28 14.29 -8.96
CA MET A 121 -14.30 13.26 -7.92
C MET A 121 -15.74 12.80 -7.68
N PRO A 122 -16.04 11.49 -7.76
CA PRO A 122 -17.39 10.99 -7.51
C PRO A 122 -17.87 11.36 -6.11
N LEU A 123 -19.13 11.75 -5.99
CA LEU A 123 -19.81 12.08 -4.71
C LEU A 123 -19.17 13.24 -3.92
N GLY A 124 -18.25 14.02 -4.49
CA GLY A 124 -17.58 15.10 -3.77
C GLY A 124 -16.63 14.62 -2.65
N LEU A 125 -16.38 13.33 -2.54
CA LEU A 125 -15.43 12.77 -1.58
C LEU A 125 -14.00 12.95 -2.10
N ASP A 126 -13.08 13.20 -1.18
CA ASP A 126 -11.67 13.28 -1.52
C ASP A 126 -11.09 11.89 -1.89
N HIS A 127 -9.99 11.88 -2.62
CA HIS A 127 -9.35 10.66 -3.08
C HIS A 127 -8.84 9.75 -1.95
N HIS A 128 -8.53 10.32 -0.77
CA HIS A 128 -8.13 9.54 0.41
C HIS A 128 -9.31 8.74 0.98
N THR A 129 -10.48 9.35 1.05
CA THR A 129 -11.70 8.69 1.53
C THR A 129 -12.09 7.53 0.62
N TRP A 130 -12.10 7.73 -0.70
CA TRP A 130 -12.34 6.65 -1.65
C TRP A 130 -11.37 5.49 -1.49
N PHE A 131 -10.09 5.81 -1.35
CA PHE A 131 -9.08 4.78 -1.12
C PHE A 131 -9.35 3.97 0.14
N ASN A 132 -9.63 4.63 1.25
CA ASN A 132 -9.89 3.95 2.51
C ASN A 132 -11.07 3.00 2.39
N ILE A 133 -12.16 3.43 1.72
CA ILE A 133 -13.32 2.57 1.46
C ILE A 133 -12.92 1.31 0.69
N PHE A 134 -12.20 1.46 -0.42
CA PHE A 134 -11.76 0.31 -1.21
C PHE A 134 -10.76 -0.57 -0.46
N ALA A 135 -9.78 0.01 0.23
CA ALA A 135 -8.80 -0.75 1.00
C ALA A 135 -9.47 -1.59 2.09
N TYR A 136 -10.41 -1.01 2.85
CA TYR A 136 -11.15 -1.75 3.87
C TYR A 136 -12.04 -2.84 3.26
N LEU A 137 -12.70 -2.57 2.14
CA LEU A 137 -13.49 -3.59 1.44
C LEU A 137 -12.61 -4.80 1.05
N PHE A 138 -11.45 -4.56 0.48
CA PHE A 138 -10.51 -5.63 0.14
C PHE A 138 -9.98 -6.36 1.37
N ILE A 139 -9.70 -5.66 2.47
CA ILE A 139 -9.32 -6.29 3.73
C ILE A 139 -10.43 -7.23 4.24
N PHE A 140 -11.69 -6.81 4.21
CA PHE A 140 -12.82 -7.66 4.62
C PHE A 140 -12.92 -8.92 3.75
N ILE A 141 -12.75 -8.80 2.44
CA ILE A 141 -12.71 -9.94 1.52
C ILE A 141 -11.54 -10.88 1.86
N MET A 142 -10.36 -10.35 2.13
CA MET A 142 -9.19 -11.15 2.51
C MET A 142 -9.37 -11.83 3.86
N ILE A 143 -9.97 -11.17 4.84
CA ILE A 143 -10.32 -11.75 6.16
C ILE A 143 -11.28 -12.91 5.98
N TRP A 144 -12.35 -12.71 5.22
CA TRP A 144 -13.32 -13.75 4.93
C TRP A 144 -12.67 -14.95 4.25
N TRP A 145 -11.79 -14.72 3.28
CA TRP A 145 -11.06 -15.78 2.59
C TRP A 145 -10.08 -16.51 3.52
N TYR A 146 -9.36 -15.75 4.34
CA TYR A 146 -8.48 -16.31 5.36
C TYR A 146 -9.24 -17.24 6.33
N ASP A 147 -10.37 -16.81 6.84
CA ASP A 147 -11.19 -17.59 7.77
C ASP A 147 -11.77 -18.84 7.11
N LYS A 148 -12.30 -18.72 5.90
CA LYS A 148 -12.82 -19.85 5.13
C LYS A 148 -11.74 -20.93 4.92
N THR A 149 -10.53 -20.55 4.58
CA THR A 149 -9.42 -21.48 4.39
C THR A 149 -8.86 -22.04 5.71
N SER A 150 -9.17 -21.39 6.85
CA SER A 150 -8.82 -21.89 8.19
C SER A 150 -9.73 -23.03 8.64
N LYS A 151 -11.00 -22.94 8.33
CA LYS A 151 -12.04 -23.91 8.77
C LYS A 151 -12.04 -25.21 7.98
N THR A 152 -11.38 -25.26 6.83
CA THR A 152 -11.41 -26.44 5.93
C THR A 152 -10.45 -27.56 6.34
N LYS A 153 -9.62 -27.42 7.39
CA LYS A 153 -8.83 -28.52 7.95
C LYS A 153 -9.56 -29.11 9.14
N PRO A 154 -10.07 -30.37 9.07
CA PRO A 154 -10.61 -31.04 10.23
C PRO A 154 -9.55 -31.15 11.31
N ARG A 155 -9.89 -30.75 12.53
CA ARG A 155 -9.08 -31.00 13.72
C ARG A 155 -9.04 -32.51 13.91
N ILE A 156 -7.95 -33.15 13.52
CA ILE A 156 -7.68 -34.52 13.96
C ILE A 156 -7.37 -34.40 15.46
N VAL A 157 -8.37 -34.74 16.26
CA VAL A 157 -8.23 -34.91 17.70
C VAL A 157 -7.64 -36.32 17.87
N ASN A 158 -6.37 -36.42 18.17
CA ASN A 158 -5.77 -37.61 18.76
C ASN A 158 -5.83 -37.49 20.27
#